data_b4c8c712ab9aa50ac603bb0ec8054433
#
_entry.id   b4c8c712ab9aa50ac603bb0ec8054433
#
_cell.length_a   1.000
_cell.length_b   1.000
_cell.length_c   1.000
_cell.angle_alpha   90.00
_cell.angle_beta   90.00
_cell.angle_gamma   90.00
#
_symmetry.space_group_name_H-M   'P 1'
#
loop_
_entity.id
_entity.type
_entity.pdbx_description
1 polymer ?
#
loop_
_entity_poly.entity_id
_entity_poly.type
_entity_poly.pdbx_seq_one_letter_code
_entity_poly.pdbx_strand_id
1 'polypeptide(L)'
;MSHRLLVLFLTVLVLSPMAHAENSDSVIALSTDNDLFAPTQTDRDYTAGLAITYSSNSEDFLGNPVSGISQNLDRFVLSGIGADINEPESAALEFGIYGFTPEEIKARDIDRDDRPYSSLVYLSSSHSYRTLSDDSGWTTSMTVGVLGLDVFKSGQNAVHKVVGSDRANGWDHQVSNGGEPTFRYSAAYHQYLD
;
A
#
# COMPACT_ATOMS: atom_id res chain seq x y z
N MET A 1 20.97 -5.87 -25.19
CA MET A 1 19.61 -5.45 -25.59
C MET A 1 18.89 -4.94 -24.35
N SER A 2 19.04 -3.71 -23.87
CA SER A 2 18.12 -3.31 -22.80
C SER A 2 18.26 -1.88 -22.28
N HIS A 3 19.28 -1.11 -22.69
CA HIS A 3 19.42 0.27 -22.21
C HIS A 3 18.26 1.21 -22.61
N ARG A 4 17.48 0.86 -23.64
CA ARG A 4 16.36 1.68 -24.09
C ARG A 4 15.08 1.51 -23.28
N LEU A 5 14.88 0.35 -22.64
CA LEU A 5 13.70 0.10 -21.82
C LEU A 5 13.86 0.71 -20.41
N LEU A 6 15.08 0.66 -19.88
CA LEU A 6 15.41 1.31 -18.60
C LEU A 6 15.21 2.82 -18.65
N VAL A 7 15.55 3.46 -19.80
CA VAL A 7 15.33 4.89 -20.01
C VAL A 7 13.85 5.24 -20.09
N LEU A 8 12.99 4.37 -20.61
CA LEU A 8 11.55 4.63 -20.72
C LEU A 8 10.87 4.58 -19.35
N PHE A 9 11.24 3.66 -18.47
CA PHE A 9 10.71 3.57 -17.10
C PHE A 9 11.24 4.72 -16.21
N LEU A 10 12.50 5.08 -16.35
CA LEU A 10 13.08 6.22 -15.63
C LEU A 10 12.47 7.56 -16.09
N THR A 11 12.06 7.67 -17.37
CA THR A 11 11.45 8.88 -17.91
C THR A 11 10.02 9.09 -17.40
N VAL A 12 9.28 8.03 -17.07
CA VAL A 12 7.96 8.12 -16.44
C VAL A 12 8.07 8.59 -14.98
N LEU A 13 9.15 8.21 -14.29
CA LEU A 13 9.40 8.65 -12.91
C LEU A 13 9.85 10.12 -12.81
N VAL A 14 10.46 10.67 -13.88
CA VAL A 14 10.99 12.06 -13.91
C VAL A 14 9.95 13.07 -14.42
N LEU A 15 8.85 12.60 -15.02
CA LEU A 15 7.74 13.46 -15.49
C LEU A 15 6.60 13.60 -14.46
N SER A 16 6.87 13.37 -13.19
CA SER A 16 5.98 13.89 -12.16
C SER A 16 6.01 15.41 -12.27
N PRO A 17 4.92 16.09 -12.69
CA PRO A 17 4.89 17.54 -12.57
C PRO A 17 5.18 17.82 -11.10
N MET A 18 6.18 18.66 -10.82
CA MET A 18 6.29 19.30 -9.53
C MET A 18 5.03 20.14 -9.41
N ALA A 19 3.96 19.56 -8.87
CA ALA A 19 2.81 20.29 -8.46
C ALA A 19 3.33 21.31 -7.43
N HIS A 20 3.38 22.56 -7.81
CA HIS A 20 3.51 23.65 -6.86
C HIS A 20 2.19 23.61 -6.08
N ALA A 21 2.20 22.92 -4.96
CA ALA A 21 1.11 22.93 -4.01
C ALA A 21 1.15 24.28 -3.26
N GLU A 22 0.79 25.34 -3.94
CA GLU A 22 0.36 26.58 -3.31
C GLU A 22 -1.03 26.30 -2.72
N ASN A 23 -1.10 26.01 -1.40
CA ASN A 23 -2.35 25.84 -0.63
C ASN A 23 -3.34 24.81 -1.21
N SER A 24 -2.90 23.62 -1.53
CA SER A 24 -3.81 22.53 -1.89
C SER A 24 -4.24 21.80 -0.62
N ASP A 25 -5.55 21.81 -0.33
CA ASP A 25 -6.14 21.07 0.79
C ASP A 25 -6.17 19.56 0.52
N SER A 26 -5.69 19.11 -0.63
CA SER A 26 -5.69 17.70 -1.01
C SER A 26 -4.52 17.31 -1.92
N VAL A 27 -4.11 16.05 -1.82
CA VAL A 27 -3.01 15.46 -2.60
C VAL A 27 -3.44 14.10 -3.14
N ILE A 28 -3.08 13.82 -4.40
CA ILE A 28 -3.11 12.47 -4.95
C ILE A 28 -1.67 11.99 -5.11
N ALA A 29 -1.37 10.81 -4.54
CA ALA A 29 -0.08 10.15 -4.71
C ALA A 29 -0.26 8.81 -5.43
N LEU A 30 0.66 8.50 -6.34
CA LEU A 30 0.80 7.20 -6.96
C LEU A 30 2.12 6.59 -6.46
N SER A 31 2.03 5.46 -5.78
CA SER A 31 3.18 4.73 -5.28
C SER A 31 3.34 3.44 -6.07
N THR A 32 4.56 3.18 -6.51
CA THR A 32 4.94 1.91 -7.10
C THR A 32 6.31 1.52 -6.59
N ASP A 33 6.45 0.29 -6.22
CA ASP A 33 7.70 -0.30 -5.80
C ASP A 33 7.86 -1.67 -6.46
N ASN A 34 9.08 -2.05 -6.72
CA ASN A 34 9.42 -3.33 -7.32
C ASN A 34 10.88 -3.64 -6.96
N ASP A 35 11.17 -4.89 -6.64
CA ASP A 35 12.52 -5.37 -6.35
C ASP A 35 13.47 -5.33 -7.55
N LEU A 36 12.95 -5.23 -8.79
CA LEU A 36 13.75 -4.94 -9.99
C LEU A 36 14.65 -3.70 -9.85
N PHE A 37 14.34 -2.80 -8.93
CA PHE A 37 15.17 -1.62 -8.64
C PHE A 37 16.28 -1.89 -7.63
N ALA A 38 16.31 -3.09 -7.01
CA ALA A 38 17.38 -3.48 -6.11
C ALA A 38 18.65 -3.88 -6.90
N PRO A 39 19.86 -3.55 -6.40
CA PRO A 39 21.11 -3.91 -7.07
C PRO A 39 21.37 -5.42 -7.14
N THR A 40 20.70 -6.20 -6.32
CA THR A 40 20.72 -7.66 -6.32
C THR A 40 19.55 -8.16 -7.15
N GLN A 41 19.81 -8.66 -8.33
CA GLN A 41 18.81 -9.16 -9.28
C GLN A 41 18.13 -10.47 -8.82
N THR A 42 17.74 -10.55 -7.56
CA THR A 42 17.00 -11.69 -7.00
C THR A 42 15.63 -11.19 -6.58
N ASP A 43 14.61 -11.69 -7.25
CA ASP A 43 13.17 -11.56 -6.91
C ASP A 43 12.92 -12.24 -5.56
N ARG A 44 13.47 -11.65 -4.48
CA ARG A 44 13.32 -12.20 -3.12
C ARG A 44 12.40 -11.34 -2.30
N ASP A 45 11.45 -11.98 -1.66
CA ASP A 45 10.68 -11.47 -0.55
C ASP A 45 9.47 -10.60 -0.89
N TYR A 46 9.60 -9.55 -1.65
CA TYR A 46 8.56 -8.64 -2.09
C TYR A 46 8.73 -8.39 -3.58
N THR A 47 7.71 -8.69 -4.37
CA THR A 47 7.85 -8.59 -5.83
C THR A 47 7.47 -7.23 -6.34
N ALA A 48 6.29 -6.75 -6.00
CA ALA A 48 5.82 -5.44 -6.42
C ALA A 48 4.60 -4.97 -5.65
N GLY A 49 4.43 -3.66 -5.60
CA GLY A 49 3.22 -2.99 -5.16
C GLY A 49 2.86 -1.81 -6.04
N LEU A 50 1.57 -1.54 -6.08
CA LEU A 50 0.99 -0.36 -6.70
C LEU A 50 -0.08 0.17 -5.76
N ALA A 51 -0.03 1.46 -5.44
CA ALA A 51 -1.07 2.11 -4.67
C ALA A 51 -1.38 3.51 -5.20
N ILE A 52 -2.63 3.90 -5.07
CA ILE A 52 -3.10 5.27 -5.25
C ILE A 52 -3.66 5.75 -3.93
N THR A 53 -3.16 6.90 -3.47
CA THR A 53 -3.57 7.53 -2.22
C THR A 53 -4.15 8.90 -2.51
N TYR A 54 -5.32 9.17 -1.97
CA TYR A 54 -5.89 10.51 -1.89
C TYR A 54 -5.87 10.94 -0.42
N SER A 55 -5.26 12.09 -0.13
CA SER A 55 -5.24 12.68 1.21
C SER A 55 -5.77 14.10 1.19
N SER A 56 -6.47 14.48 2.25
CA SER A 56 -7.04 15.82 2.40
C SER A 56 -7.24 16.15 3.89
N ASN A 57 -7.24 17.47 4.17
CA ASN A 57 -7.66 18.05 5.44
C ASN A 57 -9.03 18.74 5.34
N SER A 58 -9.71 18.65 4.20
CA SER A 58 -11.03 19.25 4.03
C SER A 58 -12.10 18.57 4.87
N GLU A 59 -13.02 19.34 5.45
CA GLU A 59 -14.14 18.84 6.26
C GLU A 59 -15.01 17.85 5.47
N ASP A 60 -15.25 18.11 4.19
CA ASP A 60 -16.04 17.24 3.32
C ASP A 60 -15.41 15.86 3.17
N PHE A 61 -14.09 15.78 3.06
CA PHE A 61 -13.38 14.51 2.96
C PHE A 61 -13.31 13.80 4.31
N LEU A 62 -13.05 14.53 5.39
CA LEU A 62 -13.04 13.97 6.75
C LEU A 62 -14.41 13.40 7.14
N GLY A 63 -15.49 13.98 6.64
CA GLY A 63 -16.87 13.55 6.91
C GLY A 63 -17.42 12.42 6.02
N ASN A 64 -16.62 11.86 5.09
CA ASN A 64 -17.10 10.78 4.23
C ASN A 64 -17.38 9.47 5.01
N PRO A 65 -18.29 8.59 4.54
CA PRO A 65 -18.70 7.40 5.31
C PRO A 65 -17.57 6.44 5.67
N VAL A 66 -16.57 6.26 4.80
CA VAL A 66 -15.43 5.37 5.06
C VAL A 66 -14.55 5.96 6.16
N SER A 67 -14.26 7.26 6.09
CA SER A 67 -13.56 7.99 7.13
C SER A 67 -14.33 7.93 8.46
N GLY A 68 -15.65 8.12 8.44
CA GLY A 68 -16.48 8.06 9.65
C GLY A 68 -16.44 6.70 10.35
N ILE A 69 -16.40 5.59 9.61
CA ILE A 69 -16.27 4.25 10.20
C ILE A 69 -14.90 4.11 10.88
N SER A 70 -13.82 4.47 10.20
CA SER A 70 -12.47 4.36 10.78
C SER A 70 -12.26 5.32 11.94
N GLN A 71 -12.79 6.55 11.91
CA GLN A 71 -12.75 7.47 13.05
C GLN A 71 -13.46 6.93 14.29
N ASN A 72 -14.61 6.25 14.13
CA ASN A 72 -15.29 5.62 15.27
C ASN A 72 -14.44 4.52 15.90
N LEU A 73 -13.74 3.74 15.07
CA LEU A 73 -12.78 2.74 15.55
C LEU A 73 -11.59 3.41 16.26
N ASP A 74 -11.06 4.50 15.68
CA ASP A 74 -9.97 5.27 16.27
C ASP A 74 -10.35 5.80 17.66
N ARG A 75 -11.51 6.45 17.80
CA ARG A 75 -12.00 6.91 19.09
C ARG A 75 -12.16 5.78 20.10
N PHE A 76 -12.70 4.63 19.66
CA PHE A 76 -12.84 3.46 20.54
C PHE A 76 -11.48 2.94 21.02
N VAL A 77 -10.52 2.76 20.12
CA VAL A 77 -9.18 2.21 20.46
C VAL A 77 -8.38 3.21 21.27
N LEU A 78 -8.29 4.45 20.82
CA LEU A 78 -7.45 5.48 21.45
C LEU A 78 -7.99 5.86 22.84
N SER A 79 -9.30 5.99 23.00
CA SER A 79 -9.89 6.20 24.33
C SER A 79 -9.67 5.01 25.26
N GLY A 80 -9.67 3.78 24.73
CA GLY A 80 -9.39 2.57 25.51
C GLY A 80 -7.98 2.52 26.11
N ILE A 81 -7.02 3.22 25.50
CA ILE A 81 -5.65 3.35 26.02
C ILE A 81 -5.42 4.71 26.74
N GLY A 82 -6.47 5.49 26.94
CA GLY A 82 -6.39 6.77 27.66
C GLY A 82 -5.79 7.92 26.84
N ALA A 83 -5.78 7.81 25.51
CA ALA A 83 -5.33 8.88 24.65
C ALA A 83 -6.41 9.98 24.54
N ASP A 84 -6.01 11.21 24.77
CA ASP A 84 -6.82 12.43 24.62
C ASP A 84 -6.50 13.05 23.25
N ILE A 85 -7.43 12.96 22.31
CA ILE A 85 -7.25 13.43 20.94
C ILE A 85 -8.28 14.47 20.55
N ASN A 86 -7.88 15.39 19.68
CA ASN A 86 -8.75 16.31 18.98
C ASN A 86 -9.51 15.62 17.82
N GLU A 87 -10.29 16.37 17.06
CA GLU A 87 -10.76 15.90 15.75
C GLU A 87 -9.56 15.69 14.80
N PRO A 88 -9.69 14.79 13.78
CA PRO A 88 -8.59 14.53 12.87
C PRO A 88 -8.21 15.77 12.07
N GLU A 89 -6.91 16.05 11.98
CA GLU A 89 -6.36 17.16 11.19
C GLU A 89 -6.30 16.82 9.69
N SER A 90 -6.16 15.55 9.37
CA SER A 90 -6.13 15.06 7.99
C SER A 90 -6.54 13.59 7.92
N ALA A 91 -7.01 13.21 6.75
CA ALA A 91 -7.29 11.82 6.41
C ALA A 91 -6.66 11.44 5.09
N ALA A 92 -6.43 10.15 4.90
CA ALA A 92 -6.07 9.59 3.61
C ALA A 92 -6.86 8.32 3.33
N LEU A 93 -7.20 8.12 2.05
CA LEU A 93 -7.78 6.89 1.54
C LEU A 93 -6.83 6.33 0.49
N GLU A 94 -6.41 5.10 0.69
CA GLU A 94 -5.47 4.41 -0.19
C GLU A 94 -6.09 3.12 -0.70
N PHE A 95 -6.03 2.94 -2.02
CA PHE A 95 -6.31 1.67 -2.67
C PHE A 95 -5.01 1.12 -3.24
N GLY A 96 -4.72 -0.15 -2.94
CA GLY A 96 -3.47 -0.75 -3.40
C GLY A 96 -3.56 -2.25 -3.63
N ILE A 97 -2.50 -2.74 -4.27
CA ILE A 97 -2.27 -4.15 -4.55
C ILE A 97 -0.81 -4.49 -4.27
N TYR A 98 -0.57 -5.59 -3.55
CA TYR A 98 0.75 -6.17 -3.30
C TYR A 98 0.84 -7.58 -3.84
N GLY A 99 2.03 -7.97 -4.24
CA GLY A 99 2.36 -9.34 -4.61
C GLY A 99 3.70 -9.79 -4.08
N PHE A 100 3.74 -11.03 -3.64
CA PHE A 100 4.92 -11.74 -3.20
C PHE A 100 5.06 -13.00 -4.03
N THR A 101 6.28 -13.29 -4.48
CA THR A 101 6.58 -14.51 -5.24
C THR A 101 7.74 -15.26 -4.61
N PRO A 102 7.82 -16.59 -4.80
CA PRO A 102 9.00 -17.36 -4.46
C PRO A 102 10.20 -16.99 -5.33
N GLU A 103 11.40 -17.43 -4.95
CA GLU A 103 12.61 -17.24 -5.73
C GLU A 103 12.53 -17.94 -7.11
N GLU A 104 11.96 -19.16 -7.14
CA GLU A 104 11.77 -19.91 -8.38
C GLU A 104 10.34 -19.74 -8.93
N ILE A 105 10.11 -18.64 -9.66
CA ILE A 105 8.79 -18.27 -10.20
C ILE A 105 8.26 -19.21 -11.30
N LYS A 106 9.15 -20.05 -11.90
CA LYS A 106 8.75 -21.01 -12.96
C LYS A 106 8.17 -22.29 -12.39
N ALA A 107 8.49 -22.60 -11.12
CA ALA A 107 7.97 -23.79 -10.46
C ALA A 107 6.43 -23.74 -10.41
N ARG A 108 5.81 -24.89 -10.73
CA ARG A 108 4.34 -25.03 -10.63
C ARG A 108 3.93 -25.61 -9.29
N ASP A 109 4.82 -26.39 -8.69
CA ASP A 109 4.59 -27.06 -7.42
C ASP A 109 5.05 -26.17 -6.26
N ILE A 110 4.47 -26.40 -5.09
CA ILE A 110 4.84 -25.69 -3.87
C ILE A 110 6.25 -26.14 -3.44
N ASP A 111 7.19 -25.21 -3.39
CA ASP A 111 8.42 -25.40 -2.65
C ASP A 111 8.17 -25.04 -1.18
N ARG A 112 8.42 -25.98 -0.27
CA ARG A 112 8.22 -25.79 1.17
C ARG A 112 9.37 -25.06 1.85
N ASP A 113 10.50 -24.98 1.17
CA ASP A 113 11.70 -24.31 1.65
C ASP A 113 11.75 -22.85 1.17
N ASP A 114 10.81 -22.46 0.29
CA ASP A 114 10.64 -21.10 -0.21
C ASP A 114 9.26 -20.54 0.17
N ARG A 115 9.11 -19.21 0.09
CA ARG A 115 7.84 -18.55 0.35
C ARG A 115 6.78 -18.90 -0.69
N PRO A 116 5.52 -18.99 -0.30
CA PRO A 116 4.44 -19.16 -1.25
C PRO A 116 4.17 -17.85 -2.02
N TYR A 117 3.53 -17.99 -3.18
CA TYR A 117 2.86 -16.86 -3.82
C TYR A 117 1.82 -16.27 -2.88
N SER A 118 1.70 -14.95 -2.88
CA SER A 118 0.67 -14.24 -2.14
C SER A 118 0.33 -12.92 -2.84
N SER A 119 -0.95 -12.57 -2.83
CA SER A 119 -1.41 -11.27 -3.32
C SER A 119 -2.43 -10.68 -2.37
N LEU A 120 -2.41 -9.36 -2.24
CA LEU A 120 -3.36 -8.60 -1.43
C LEU A 120 -3.89 -7.44 -2.28
N VAL A 121 -5.21 -7.33 -2.37
CA VAL A 121 -5.90 -6.11 -2.80
C VAL A 121 -6.52 -5.49 -1.56
N TYR A 122 -6.31 -4.19 -1.33
CA TYR A 122 -6.73 -3.54 -0.10
C TYR A 122 -7.23 -2.12 -0.29
N LEU A 123 -8.03 -1.68 0.67
CA LEU A 123 -8.42 -0.30 0.90
C LEU A 123 -8.01 0.06 2.32
N SER A 124 -7.31 1.17 2.49
CA SER A 124 -6.87 1.69 3.78
C SER A 124 -7.41 3.10 3.99
N SER A 125 -7.95 3.36 5.18
CA SER A 125 -8.32 4.70 5.65
C SER A 125 -7.44 5.04 6.85
N SER A 126 -6.76 6.18 6.78
CA SER A 126 -5.87 6.66 7.85
C SER A 126 -6.21 8.08 8.26
N HIS A 127 -5.92 8.39 9.53
CA HIS A 127 -6.16 9.71 10.11
C HIS A 127 -4.96 10.15 10.94
N SER A 128 -4.73 11.45 10.96
CA SER A 128 -3.77 12.08 11.85
C SER A 128 -4.48 12.95 12.87
N TYR A 129 -4.14 12.78 14.13
CA TYR A 129 -4.73 13.47 15.28
C TYR A 129 -3.63 14.19 16.06
N ARG A 130 -3.93 15.37 16.57
CA ARG A 130 -3.16 15.98 17.64
C ARG A 130 -3.76 15.64 19.00
N THR A 131 -2.91 15.55 20.01
CA THR A 131 -3.39 15.50 21.40
C THR A 131 -3.84 16.88 21.86
N LEU A 132 -4.61 16.92 22.95
CA LEU A 132 -5.10 18.18 23.52
C LEU A 132 -3.93 19.08 24.03
N SER A 133 -2.78 18.52 24.35
CA SER A 133 -1.58 19.26 24.74
C SER A 133 -0.80 19.87 23.57
N ASP A 134 -1.13 19.46 22.33
CA ASP A 134 -0.54 19.93 21.07
C ASP A 134 0.97 19.63 20.88
N ASP A 135 1.58 18.90 21.81
CA ASP A 135 2.99 18.50 21.81
C ASP A 135 3.23 17.09 21.23
N SER A 136 2.14 16.40 20.92
CA SER A 136 2.18 15.03 20.45
C SER A 136 0.97 14.72 19.56
N GLY A 137 0.97 13.55 18.94
CA GLY A 137 -0.10 13.15 18.03
C GLY A 137 -0.20 11.66 17.84
N TRP A 138 -1.23 11.25 17.13
CA TRP A 138 -1.47 9.88 16.72
C TRP A 138 -1.72 9.81 15.22
N THR A 139 -1.18 8.80 14.59
CA THR A 139 -1.60 8.39 13.25
C THR A 139 -2.20 7.01 13.32
N THR A 140 -3.41 6.87 12.82
CA THR A 140 -4.13 5.59 12.78
C THR A 140 -4.30 5.13 11.33
N SER A 141 -4.51 3.83 11.16
CA SER A 141 -4.86 3.26 9.86
C SER A 141 -5.71 2.01 10.05
N MET A 142 -6.83 1.98 9.34
CA MET A 142 -7.73 0.84 9.20
C MET A 142 -7.64 0.32 7.77
N THR A 143 -7.17 -0.90 7.60
CA THR A 143 -7.03 -1.54 6.28
C THR A 143 -7.94 -2.75 6.22
N VAL A 144 -8.72 -2.83 5.14
CA VAL A 144 -9.50 -4.00 4.77
C VAL A 144 -9.01 -4.50 3.42
N GLY A 145 -8.96 -5.80 3.21
CA GLY A 145 -8.46 -6.34 1.97
C GLY A 145 -8.92 -7.77 1.70
N VAL A 146 -8.50 -8.27 0.55
CA VAL A 146 -8.72 -9.66 0.14
C VAL A 146 -7.39 -10.24 -0.32
N LEU A 147 -6.97 -11.32 0.34
CA LEU A 147 -5.81 -12.13 -0.03
C LEU A 147 -6.18 -13.11 -1.15
N GLY A 148 -5.20 -13.49 -1.98
CA GLY A 148 -5.35 -14.61 -2.89
C GLY A 148 -6.20 -14.36 -4.13
N LEU A 149 -6.30 -13.13 -4.60
CA LEU A 149 -6.99 -12.81 -5.85
C LEU A 149 -6.04 -12.92 -7.06
N ASP A 150 -6.56 -13.39 -8.20
CA ASP A 150 -5.78 -13.53 -9.45
C ASP A 150 -5.44 -12.22 -10.16
N VAL A 151 -5.80 -11.08 -9.59
CA VAL A 151 -5.54 -9.76 -10.18
C VAL A 151 -4.04 -9.52 -10.33
N PHE A 152 -3.26 -9.82 -9.29
CA PHE A 152 -1.80 -9.64 -9.32
C PHE A 152 -1.12 -10.58 -10.31
N LYS A 153 -1.52 -11.86 -10.34
CA LYS A 153 -1.10 -12.87 -11.34
C LYS A 153 -1.23 -12.34 -12.77
N SER A 154 -2.39 -11.75 -13.07
CA SER A 154 -2.68 -11.22 -14.40
C SER A 154 -1.79 -10.04 -14.76
N GLY A 155 -1.61 -9.10 -13.82
CA GLY A 155 -0.76 -7.92 -13.98
C GLY A 155 0.71 -8.31 -14.15
N GLN A 156 1.25 -9.15 -13.25
CA GLN A 156 2.64 -9.61 -13.31
C GLN A 156 2.94 -10.29 -14.64
N ASN A 157 2.12 -11.26 -15.04
CA ASN A 157 2.35 -11.98 -16.28
C ASN A 157 2.23 -11.10 -17.53
N ALA A 158 1.41 -10.03 -17.49
CA ALA A 158 1.34 -9.04 -18.55
C ALA A 158 2.65 -8.23 -18.65
N VAL A 159 3.19 -7.77 -17.51
CA VAL A 159 4.47 -7.06 -17.43
C VAL A 159 5.61 -7.97 -17.91
N HIS A 160 5.71 -9.20 -17.41
CA HIS A 160 6.75 -10.17 -17.80
C HIS A 160 6.75 -10.41 -19.30
N LYS A 161 5.56 -10.51 -19.92
CA LYS A 161 5.45 -10.64 -21.38
C LYS A 161 6.04 -9.44 -22.13
N VAL A 162 5.86 -8.22 -21.61
CA VAL A 162 6.37 -6.99 -22.24
C VAL A 162 7.88 -6.88 -22.10
N VAL A 163 8.41 -7.21 -20.91
CA VAL A 163 9.85 -7.07 -20.62
C VAL A 163 10.68 -8.30 -21.03
N GLY A 164 10.02 -9.39 -21.48
CA GLY A 164 10.69 -10.62 -21.89
C GLY A 164 11.17 -11.48 -20.72
N SER A 165 10.59 -11.31 -19.54
CA SER A 165 10.85 -12.12 -18.36
C SER A 165 10.09 -13.43 -18.38
N ASP A 166 10.53 -14.37 -17.53
CA ASP A 166 9.86 -15.66 -17.36
C ASP A 166 8.45 -15.50 -16.78
N ARG A 167 7.57 -16.41 -17.17
CA ARG A 167 6.20 -16.43 -16.66
C ARG A 167 6.17 -17.01 -15.25
N ALA A 168 5.45 -16.35 -14.36
CA ALA A 168 5.13 -16.86 -13.02
C ALA A 168 4.03 -17.92 -13.11
N ASN A 169 4.34 -19.18 -12.74
CA ASN A 169 3.47 -20.33 -12.98
C ASN A 169 2.80 -20.91 -11.73
N GLY A 170 3.27 -20.57 -10.53
CA GLY A 170 2.80 -21.16 -9.26
C GLY A 170 1.64 -20.43 -8.59
N TRP A 171 1.04 -19.44 -9.23
CA TRP A 171 -0.06 -18.65 -8.67
C TRP A 171 -1.32 -19.47 -8.28
N ASP A 172 -1.51 -20.65 -8.86
CA ASP A 172 -2.63 -21.52 -8.51
C ASP A 172 -2.49 -22.12 -7.09
N HIS A 173 -1.31 -21.97 -6.48
CA HIS A 173 -0.97 -22.38 -5.12
C HIS A 173 -0.69 -21.19 -4.18
N GLN A 174 -1.17 -20.01 -4.53
CA GLN A 174 -1.01 -18.83 -3.68
C GLN A 174 -1.74 -18.97 -2.33
N VAL A 175 -1.29 -18.24 -1.34
CA VAL A 175 -1.96 -18.15 -0.03
C VAL A 175 -3.39 -17.66 -0.24
N SER A 176 -4.36 -18.32 0.39
CA SER A 176 -5.79 -17.98 0.32
C SER A 176 -6.34 -17.92 -1.11
N ASN A 177 -5.89 -18.84 -1.99
CA ASN A 177 -6.35 -18.90 -3.37
C ASN A 177 -7.87 -18.93 -3.47
N GLY A 178 -8.45 -17.97 -4.21
CA GLY A 178 -9.91 -17.79 -4.34
C GLY A 178 -10.48 -16.66 -3.48
N GLY A 179 -9.65 -16.02 -2.65
CA GLY A 179 -10.01 -14.84 -1.89
C GLY A 179 -10.32 -15.11 -0.41
N GLU A 180 -9.59 -14.47 0.48
CA GLU A 180 -9.84 -14.46 1.93
C GLU A 180 -9.85 -13.03 2.45
N PRO A 181 -10.92 -12.57 3.16
CA PRO A 181 -10.97 -11.24 3.71
C PRO A 181 -9.92 -11.07 4.81
N THR A 182 -9.27 -9.92 4.83
CA THR A 182 -8.29 -9.55 5.85
C THR A 182 -8.58 -8.18 6.42
N PHE A 183 -8.16 -7.97 7.66
CA PHE A 183 -8.30 -6.73 8.38
C PHE A 183 -7.02 -6.43 9.15
N ARG A 184 -6.61 -5.15 9.13
CA ARG A 184 -5.51 -4.64 9.94
C ARG A 184 -5.90 -3.29 10.51
N TYR A 185 -5.60 -3.09 11.78
CA TYR A 185 -5.62 -1.78 12.42
C TYR A 185 -4.23 -1.46 12.96
N SER A 186 -3.80 -0.22 12.83
CA SER A 186 -2.55 0.27 13.41
C SER A 186 -2.73 1.67 13.98
N ALA A 187 -2.00 1.94 15.07
CA ALA A 187 -1.91 3.26 15.67
C ALA A 187 -0.43 3.54 16.01
N ALA A 188 0.03 4.72 15.67
CA ALA A 188 1.39 5.18 15.96
C ALA A 188 1.31 6.49 16.74
N TYR A 189 2.01 6.55 17.87
CA TYR A 189 2.18 7.76 18.67
C TYR A 189 3.39 8.54 18.20
N HIS A 190 3.26 9.85 18.13
CA HIS A 190 4.30 10.78 17.76
C HIS A 190 4.51 11.80 18.88
N GLN A 191 5.76 11.99 19.32
CA GLN A 191 6.15 13.08 20.20
C GLN A 191 6.88 14.11 19.36
N TYR A 192 6.42 15.35 19.36
CA TYR A 192 7.12 16.46 18.73
C TYR A 192 8.26 16.90 19.62
N LEU A 193 9.44 17.02 19.06
CA LEU A 193 10.64 17.45 19.77
C LEU A 193 10.98 18.86 19.31
N ASP A 194 11.24 19.76 20.29
CA ASP A 194 11.70 21.13 20.05
C ASP A 194 13.15 21.18 19.53
#